data_0ca549c5d5a69acf04688d759020984a
#
_entry.id   0ca549c5d5a69acf04688d759020984a
#
_cell.length_a   1.000
_cell.length_b   1.000
_cell.length_c   1.000
_cell.angle_alpha   90.00
_cell.angle_beta   90.00
_cell.angle_gamma   90.00
#
_symmetry.space_group_name_H-M   'P 1'
#
loop_
_entity.id
_entity.type
_entity.pdbx_description
1 polymer ?
#
loop_
_entity_poly.entity_id
_entity_poly.type
_entity_poly.pdbx_seq_one_letter_code
_entity_poly.pdbx_strand_id
1 'polypeptide(L)'
;MIKEIIKNALGLTEHKIYARNTICIELDSSTYRNFLLNNHIQGPIDSKYRYGLMHENTLVSVFGYGMSRFKKGEQELHRFCSLMNYNVIGGFQKLLKHSGFEGISYIDLNYFDGTGYKKAGFKEIGITEPSYEWFNSANGKLYSRYQAQKSKLEKILESFDPLLSETQNMELNGYVKIYDSGTLKVEYHK
;
A
#
# COMPACT_ATOMS: atom_id res chain seq x y z
N MET A 1 1.30 -9.38 -9.64
CA MET A 1 1.78 -8.50 -8.55
C MET A 1 2.47 -9.24 -7.41
N ILE A 2 1.79 -10.11 -6.64
CA ILE A 2 2.44 -10.86 -5.51
C ILE A 2 3.67 -11.65 -5.96
N LYS A 3 3.59 -12.36 -7.10
CA LYS A 3 4.75 -13.07 -7.67
C LYS A 3 5.95 -12.17 -7.90
N GLU A 4 5.74 -10.90 -8.30
CA GLU A 4 6.83 -9.95 -8.54
C GLU A 4 7.45 -9.44 -7.23
N ILE A 5 6.64 -9.26 -6.18
CA ILE A 5 7.15 -8.95 -4.84
C ILE A 5 8.07 -10.08 -4.36
N ILE A 6 7.64 -11.34 -4.52
CA ILE A 6 8.43 -12.51 -4.15
C ILE A 6 9.72 -12.60 -4.99
N LYS A 7 9.64 -12.44 -6.32
CA LYS A 7 10.82 -12.42 -7.19
C LYS A 7 11.82 -11.33 -6.78
N ASN A 8 11.32 -10.13 -6.44
CA ASN A 8 12.18 -9.04 -6.00
C ASN A 8 12.87 -9.35 -4.67
N ALA A 9 12.15 -9.91 -3.69
CA ALA A 9 12.71 -10.34 -2.41
C ALA A 9 13.78 -11.42 -2.58
N LEU A 10 13.62 -12.33 -3.55
CA LEU A 10 14.58 -13.39 -3.88
C LEU A 10 15.71 -12.92 -4.81
N GLY A 11 15.72 -11.65 -5.24
CA GLY A 11 16.73 -11.12 -6.17
C GLY A 11 16.59 -11.63 -7.61
N LEU A 12 15.45 -12.22 -7.97
CA LEU A 12 15.14 -12.84 -9.28
C LEU A 12 14.45 -11.87 -10.26
N THR A 13 14.46 -10.57 -9.98
CA THR A 13 13.89 -9.55 -10.87
C THR A 13 14.70 -9.47 -12.17
N GLU A 14 14.01 -9.47 -13.32
CA GLU A 14 14.63 -9.56 -14.65
C GLU A 14 15.46 -8.31 -14.99
N HIS A 15 14.93 -7.11 -14.69
CA HIS A 15 15.56 -5.85 -15.02
C HIS A 15 16.07 -5.14 -13.76
N LYS A 16 17.39 -4.91 -13.68
CA LYS A 16 18.03 -4.14 -12.60
C LYS A 16 18.54 -2.82 -13.16
N ILE A 17 18.00 -1.71 -12.66
CA ILE A 17 18.37 -0.36 -13.04
C ILE A 17 18.90 0.38 -11.82
N TYR A 18 20.01 1.10 -11.99
CA TYR A 18 20.50 2.01 -10.93
C TYR A 18 19.81 3.38 -11.08
N ALA A 19 19.31 3.91 -9.97
CA ALA A 19 18.63 5.21 -9.96
C ALA A 19 19.49 6.36 -10.54
N ARG A 20 20.82 6.28 -10.46
CA ARG A 20 21.73 7.26 -11.10
C ARG A 20 21.53 7.38 -12.60
N ASN A 21 21.06 6.32 -13.25
CA ASN A 21 20.80 6.26 -14.70
C ASN A 21 19.37 6.69 -15.05
N THR A 22 18.62 7.27 -14.13
CA THR A 22 17.24 7.72 -14.33
C THR A 22 17.14 9.22 -14.17
N ILE A 23 16.07 9.80 -14.72
CA ILE A 23 15.71 11.23 -14.58
C ILE A 23 14.44 11.32 -13.74
N CYS A 24 14.44 12.23 -12.72
CA CYS A 24 13.24 12.54 -11.97
C CYS A 24 12.36 13.49 -12.79
N ILE A 25 11.06 13.20 -12.84
CA ILE A 25 10.05 14.06 -13.47
C ILE A 25 8.84 14.20 -12.56
N GLU A 26 8.11 15.30 -12.71
CA GLU A 26 6.76 15.42 -12.17
C GLU A 26 5.77 14.66 -13.06
N LEU A 27 4.72 14.11 -12.45
CA LEU A 27 3.71 13.32 -13.15
C LEU A 27 2.35 14.00 -13.05
N ASP A 28 1.60 13.97 -14.16
CA ASP A 28 0.17 14.25 -14.11
C ASP A 28 -0.60 13.12 -13.38
N SER A 29 -1.84 13.43 -12.98
CA SER A 29 -2.67 12.50 -12.20
C SER A 29 -3.01 11.23 -12.98
N SER A 30 -3.25 11.34 -14.28
CA SER A 30 -3.64 10.21 -15.13
C SER A 30 -2.49 9.20 -15.26
N THR A 31 -1.30 9.67 -15.61
CA THR A 31 -0.09 8.85 -15.72
C THR A 31 0.24 8.16 -14.41
N TYR A 32 0.21 8.88 -13.29
CA TYR A 32 0.46 8.33 -11.96
C TYR A 32 -0.55 7.24 -11.58
N ARG A 33 -1.86 7.51 -11.76
CA ARG A 33 -2.93 6.54 -11.44
C ARG A 33 -2.84 5.28 -12.30
N ASN A 34 -2.60 5.43 -13.60
CA ASN A 34 -2.46 4.30 -14.51
C ASN A 34 -1.24 3.44 -14.15
N PHE A 35 -0.13 4.05 -13.77
CA PHE A 35 1.03 3.30 -13.31
C PHE A 35 0.72 2.50 -12.04
N LEU A 36 0.10 3.11 -11.03
CA LEU A 36 -0.27 2.43 -9.79
C LEU A 36 -1.29 1.30 -10.01
N LEU A 37 -2.26 1.50 -10.90
CA LEU A 37 -3.27 0.49 -11.22
C LEU A 37 -2.63 -0.81 -11.70
N ASN A 38 -1.55 -0.71 -12.47
CA ASN A 38 -0.89 -1.86 -13.07
C ASN A 38 0.26 -2.42 -12.22
N ASN A 39 0.81 -1.64 -11.26
CA ASN A 39 2.07 -2.00 -10.61
C ASN A 39 2.03 -1.99 -9.07
N HIS A 40 0.98 -1.40 -8.43
CA HIS A 40 0.92 -1.32 -6.97
C HIS A 40 -0.14 -2.26 -6.39
N ILE A 41 0.22 -3.09 -5.39
CA ILE A 41 -0.65 -4.13 -4.81
C ILE A 41 -1.96 -3.56 -4.24
N GLN A 42 -1.92 -2.39 -3.63
CA GLN A 42 -3.11 -1.71 -3.09
C GLN A 42 -3.79 -0.78 -4.11
N GLY A 43 -3.34 -0.78 -5.37
CA GLY A 43 -3.90 0.04 -6.43
C GLY A 43 -3.70 1.55 -6.29
N PRO A 44 -4.40 2.32 -7.13
CA PRO A 44 -4.22 3.77 -7.21
C PRO A 44 -4.81 4.52 -6.01
N ILE A 45 -4.21 5.64 -5.71
CA ILE A 45 -4.69 6.68 -4.79
C ILE A 45 -4.33 8.04 -5.36
N ASP A 46 -5.16 9.04 -5.12
CA ASP A 46 -4.83 10.41 -5.50
C ASP A 46 -3.78 10.99 -4.53
N SER A 47 -2.76 11.59 -5.11
CA SER A 47 -1.70 12.28 -4.39
C SER A 47 -1.56 13.70 -4.94
N LYS A 48 -1.28 14.67 -4.07
CA LYS A 48 -1.10 16.06 -4.48
C LYS A 48 0.21 16.23 -5.26
N TYR A 49 1.27 15.62 -4.76
CA TYR A 49 2.61 15.66 -5.34
C TYR A 49 2.94 14.27 -5.90
N ARG A 50 3.37 14.22 -7.14
CA ARG A 50 3.56 12.98 -7.89
C ARG A 50 4.83 13.08 -8.71
N TYR A 51 5.75 12.17 -8.48
CA TYR A 51 7.06 12.10 -9.14
C TYR A 51 7.29 10.73 -9.73
N GLY A 52 8.09 10.67 -10.78
CA GLY A 52 8.51 9.44 -11.42
C GLY A 52 9.98 9.41 -11.76
N LEU A 53 10.49 8.21 -11.94
CA LEU A 53 11.82 7.98 -12.52
C LEU A 53 11.67 7.48 -13.94
N MET A 54 12.24 8.22 -14.89
CA MET A 54 12.38 7.80 -16.29
C MET A 54 13.75 7.18 -16.51
N HIS A 55 13.77 6.01 -17.11
CA HIS A 55 14.96 5.37 -17.66
C HIS A 55 14.77 5.24 -19.16
N GLU A 56 15.63 5.90 -19.93
CA GLU A 56 15.40 6.07 -21.38
C GLU A 56 14.00 6.69 -21.59
N ASN A 57 13.11 6.02 -22.30
CA ASN A 57 11.74 6.47 -22.55
C ASN A 57 10.69 5.74 -21.69
N THR A 58 11.11 5.00 -20.66
CA THR A 58 10.22 4.16 -19.82
C THR A 58 10.09 4.74 -18.42
N LEU A 59 8.86 4.91 -17.93
CA LEU A 59 8.58 5.23 -16.54
C LEU A 59 8.79 3.97 -15.69
N VAL A 60 9.81 3.97 -14.83
CA VAL A 60 10.24 2.78 -14.08
C VAL A 60 9.93 2.79 -12.60
N SER A 61 9.60 3.94 -12.02
CA SER A 61 9.12 4.05 -10.63
C SER A 61 8.26 5.28 -10.45
N VAL A 62 7.34 5.25 -9.49
CA VAL A 62 6.53 6.40 -9.08
C VAL A 62 6.54 6.58 -7.57
N PHE A 63 6.34 7.83 -7.14
CA PHE A 63 6.31 8.26 -5.76
C PHE A 63 5.25 9.35 -5.61
N GLY A 64 4.33 9.19 -4.67
CA GLY A 64 3.26 10.16 -4.50
C GLY A 64 2.89 10.39 -3.05
N TYR A 65 2.73 11.66 -2.69
CA TYR A 65 2.36 12.08 -1.34
C TYR A 65 1.38 13.25 -1.35
N GLY A 66 0.79 13.51 -0.20
CA GLY A 66 -0.13 14.61 0.02
C GLY A 66 -0.43 14.79 1.49
N MET A 67 -1.55 15.46 1.80
CA MET A 67 -1.98 15.58 3.20
C MET A 67 -2.40 14.23 3.76
N SER A 68 -2.03 13.95 5.00
CA SER A 68 -2.42 12.73 5.68
C SER A 68 -3.93 12.67 5.88
N ARG A 69 -4.49 11.48 5.63
CA ARG A 69 -5.91 11.18 5.88
C ARG A 69 -6.19 10.96 7.36
N PHE A 70 -5.16 10.68 8.16
CA PHE A 70 -5.29 10.29 9.56
C PHE A 70 -4.80 11.36 10.53
N LYS A 71 -3.90 12.26 10.10
CA LYS A 71 -3.34 13.31 10.93
C LYS A 71 -3.36 14.65 10.21
N LYS A 72 -4.24 15.54 10.67
CA LYS A 72 -4.39 16.88 10.11
C LYS A 72 -3.08 17.67 10.24
N GLY A 73 -2.66 18.28 9.14
CA GLY A 73 -1.46 19.13 9.11
C GLY A 73 -0.16 18.40 8.80
N GLU A 74 -0.17 17.05 8.71
CA GLU A 74 0.99 16.28 8.31
C GLU A 74 0.92 15.85 6.85
N GLN A 75 2.08 15.66 6.22
CA GLN A 75 2.19 15.01 4.92
C GLN A 75 2.28 13.49 5.11
N GLU A 76 1.71 12.77 4.17
CA GLU A 76 1.74 11.30 4.11
C GLU A 76 2.26 10.84 2.76
N LEU A 77 3.29 9.99 2.77
CA LEU A 77 3.70 9.25 1.59
C LEU A 77 2.66 8.16 1.32
N HIS A 78 1.87 8.37 0.28
CA HIS A 78 0.76 7.48 -0.05
C HIS A 78 1.23 6.21 -0.76
N ARG A 79 2.11 6.34 -1.76
CA ARG A 79 2.55 5.23 -2.61
C ARG A 79 3.96 5.44 -3.13
N PHE A 80 4.70 4.34 -3.13
CA PHE A 80 5.91 4.16 -3.92
C PHE A 80 5.87 2.77 -4.55
N CYS A 81 6.12 2.66 -5.84
CA CYS A 81 6.37 1.37 -6.47
C CYS A 81 7.23 1.51 -7.73
N SER A 82 7.82 0.41 -8.13
CA SER A 82 8.52 0.28 -9.41
C SER A 82 7.66 -0.47 -10.42
N LEU A 83 7.99 -0.33 -11.68
CA LEU A 83 7.42 -1.09 -12.79
C LEU A 83 7.60 -2.59 -12.52
N MET A 84 6.58 -3.41 -12.81
CA MET A 84 6.70 -4.87 -12.68
C MET A 84 7.90 -5.39 -13.46
N ASN A 85 8.58 -6.41 -12.92
CA ASN A 85 9.84 -6.97 -13.42
C ASN A 85 11.07 -6.02 -13.37
N TYR A 86 10.94 -4.84 -12.74
CA TYR A 86 12.03 -3.89 -12.56
C TYR A 86 12.39 -3.71 -11.09
N ASN A 87 13.69 -3.76 -10.80
CA ASN A 87 14.27 -3.35 -9.53
C ASN A 87 15.11 -2.08 -9.77
N VAL A 88 14.62 -0.94 -9.28
CA VAL A 88 15.29 0.35 -9.41
C VAL A 88 16.09 0.62 -8.15
N ILE A 89 17.35 0.17 -8.15
CA ILE A 89 18.28 0.27 -7.00
C ILE A 89 18.54 1.73 -6.66
N GLY A 90 18.17 2.14 -5.43
CA GLY A 90 18.25 3.53 -4.97
C GLY A 90 17.11 4.44 -5.47
N GLY A 91 16.09 3.89 -6.15
CA GLY A 91 14.97 4.66 -6.70
C GLY A 91 14.18 5.40 -5.65
N PHE A 92 13.86 4.72 -4.55
CA PHE A 92 13.14 5.30 -3.42
C PHE A 92 13.87 6.51 -2.83
N GLN A 93 15.16 6.36 -2.51
CA GLN A 93 15.98 7.43 -1.94
C GLN A 93 16.13 8.61 -2.89
N LYS A 94 16.26 8.34 -4.21
CA LYS A 94 16.37 9.41 -5.22
C LYS A 94 15.09 10.23 -5.30
N LEU A 95 13.92 9.58 -5.35
CA LEU A 95 12.63 10.26 -5.36
C LEU A 95 12.33 10.99 -4.06
N LEU A 96 12.62 10.37 -2.91
CA LEU A 96 12.50 10.98 -1.60
C LEU A 96 13.30 12.28 -1.50
N LYS A 97 14.58 12.23 -1.91
CA LYS A 97 15.45 13.41 -1.90
C LYS A 97 14.98 14.50 -2.87
N HIS A 98 14.55 14.10 -4.07
CA HIS A 98 14.10 15.04 -5.12
C HIS A 98 12.79 15.71 -4.74
N SER A 99 11.84 14.98 -4.17
CA SER A 99 10.50 15.48 -3.84
C SER A 99 10.47 16.49 -2.71
N GLY A 100 11.50 16.52 -1.86
CA GLY A 100 11.49 17.35 -0.66
C GLY A 100 10.48 16.88 0.41
N PHE A 101 10.01 15.65 0.32
CA PHE A 101 9.05 15.08 1.27
C PHE A 101 9.60 15.08 2.70
N GLU A 102 8.76 15.49 3.64
CA GLU A 102 8.88 15.27 5.09
C GLU A 102 7.50 14.89 5.63
N GLY A 103 7.43 13.88 6.50
CA GLY A 103 6.16 13.42 7.03
C GLY A 103 6.13 11.94 7.35
N ILE A 104 4.93 11.37 7.35
CA ILE A 104 4.67 10.00 7.77
C ILE A 104 4.42 9.07 6.59
N SER A 105 4.57 7.77 6.84
CA SER A 105 4.09 6.71 5.94
C SER A 105 3.62 5.51 6.73
N TYR A 106 2.81 4.68 6.07
CA TYR A 106 2.25 3.44 6.62
C TYR A 106 2.70 2.27 5.76
N ILE A 107 3.29 1.26 6.39
CA ILE A 107 3.85 0.08 5.73
C ILE A 107 3.03 -1.13 6.12
N ASP A 108 2.45 -1.81 5.15
CA ASP A 108 1.67 -3.02 5.34
C ASP A 108 2.60 -4.19 5.68
N LEU A 109 2.53 -4.65 6.93
CA LEU A 109 3.37 -5.73 7.45
C LEU A 109 3.02 -7.12 6.90
N ASN A 110 1.94 -7.26 6.14
CA ASN A 110 1.67 -8.50 5.41
C ASN A 110 2.67 -8.73 4.26
N TYR A 111 3.27 -7.67 3.73
CA TYR A 111 4.11 -7.74 2.53
C TYR A 111 5.52 -7.18 2.73
N PHE A 112 5.72 -6.25 3.69
CA PHE A 112 6.96 -5.50 3.82
C PHE A 112 7.36 -5.34 5.28
N ASP A 113 8.66 -5.47 5.55
CA ASP A 113 9.27 -5.36 6.90
C ASP A 113 9.75 -3.94 7.25
N GLY A 114 9.58 -2.97 6.36
CA GLY A 114 10.04 -1.59 6.55
C GLY A 114 11.54 -1.36 6.31
N THR A 115 12.33 -2.40 6.01
CA THR A 115 13.79 -2.27 5.80
C THR A 115 14.17 -1.21 4.76
N GLY A 116 13.40 -1.09 3.66
CA GLY A 116 13.62 -0.07 2.63
C GLY A 116 13.46 1.36 3.15
N TYR A 117 12.48 1.59 4.00
CA TYR A 117 12.22 2.88 4.65
C TYR A 117 13.32 3.22 5.67
N LYS A 118 13.71 2.26 6.52
CA LYS A 118 14.83 2.41 7.46
C LYS A 118 16.13 2.84 6.74
N LYS A 119 16.47 2.14 5.66
CA LYS A 119 17.65 2.46 4.83
C LYS A 119 17.55 3.84 4.17
N ALA A 120 16.35 4.37 3.97
CA ALA A 120 16.14 5.70 3.44
C ALA A 120 16.13 6.81 4.52
N GLY A 121 16.27 6.44 5.81
CA GLY A 121 16.35 7.38 6.93
C GLY A 121 15.02 7.60 7.68
N PHE A 122 13.98 6.84 7.38
CA PHE A 122 12.76 6.88 8.17
C PHE A 122 12.98 6.25 9.57
N LYS A 123 12.31 6.83 10.56
CA LYS A 123 12.23 6.31 11.94
C LYS A 123 10.89 5.63 12.16
N GLU A 124 10.91 4.51 12.86
CA GLU A 124 9.70 3.84 13.32
C GLU A 124 9.08 4.62 14.48
N ILE A 125 7.77 4.85 14.41
CA ILE A 125 7.02 5.60 15.44
C ILE A 125 5.86 4.81 16.03
N GLY A 126 5.60 3.61 15.56
CA GLY A 126 4.61 2.70 16.13
C GLY A 126 4.14 1.62 15.16
N ILE A 127 3.45 0.64 15.72
CA ILE A 127 2.77 -0.42 14.97
C ILE A 127 1.30 -0.39 15.38
N THR A 128 0.39 -0.50 14.43
CA THR A 128 -1.05 -0.62 14.73
C THR A 128 -1.35 -2.05 15.17
N GLU A 129 -2.37 -2.21 16.00
CA GLU A 129 -2.94 -3.52 16.25
C GLU A 129 -3.39 -4.17 14.92
N PRO A 130 -3.30 -5.51 14.82
CA PRO A 130 -3.83 -6.25 13.67
C PRO A 130 -5.30 -5.92 13.43
N SER A 131 -5.64 -5.67 12.19
CA SER A 131 -7.04 -5.59 11.74
C SER A 131 -7.49 -6.95 11.23
N TYR A 132 -8.76 -7.08 10.82
CA TYR A 132 -9.27 -8.34 10.29
C TYR A 132 -10.22 -8.11 9.12
N GLU A 133 -10.35 -9.16 8.31
CA GLU A 133 -11.39 -9.33 7.33
C GLU A 133 -12.21 -10.58 7.64
N TRP A 134 -13.43 -10.63 7.15
CA TRP A 134 -14.31 -11.78 7.29
C TRP A 134 -14.18 -12.68 6.06
N PHE A 135 -13.82 -13.93 6.26
CA PHE A 135 -13.65 -14.92 5.20
C PHE A 135 -14.60 -16.10 5.39
N ASN A 136 -15.22 -16.56 4.31
CA ASN A 136 -16.00 -17.79 4.28
C ASN A 136 -15.34 -18.78 3.33
N SER A 137 -14.84 -19.89 3.88
CA SER A 137 -14.12 -20.92 3.10
C SER A 137 -15.03 -21.73 2.18
N ALA A 138 -16.34 -21.80 2.47
CA ALA A 138 -17.29 -22.57 1.66
C ALA A 138 -17.58 -21.91 0.30
N ASN A 139 -17.57 -20.57 0.25
CA ASN A 139 -17.87 -19.81 -0.97
C ASN A 139 -16.74 -18.88 -1.44
N GLY A 140 -15.62 -18.83 -0.69
CA GLY A 140 -14.46 -17.99 -0.99
C GLY A 140 -14.67 -16.48 -0.84
N LYS A 141 -15.81 -16.04 -0.27
CA LYS A 141 -16.11 -14.62 -0.11
C LYS A 141 -15.28 -14.00 1.01
N LEU A 142 -14.79 -12.80 0.74
CA LEU A 142 -14.02 -11.97 1.67
C LEU A 142 -14.71 -10.61 1.83
N TYR A 143 -14.92 -10.17 3.07
CA TYR A 143 -15.48 -8.86 3.38
C TYR A 143 -14.59 -8.10 4.36
N SER A 144 -14.25 -6.86 4.00
CA SER A 144 -13.57 -5.94 4.90
C SER A 144 -14.47 -5.57 6.09
N ARG A 145 -13.89 -5.12 7.20
CA ARG A 145 -14.65 -4.59 8.35
C ARG A 145 -15.67 -3.53 7.96
N TYR A 146 -15.35 -2.69 6.98
CA TYR A 146 -16.28 -1.66 6.50
C TYR A 146 -17.50 -2.26 5.78
N GLN A 147 -17.28 -3.29 4.99
CA GLN A 147 -18.37 -4.00 4.29
C GLN A 147 -19.24 -4.80 5.26
N ALA A 148 -18.64 -5.37 6.30
CA ALA A 148 -19.31 -6.20 7.31
C ALA A 148 -19.92 -5.40 8.47
N GLN A 149 -19.98 -4.06 8.41
CA GLN A 149 -20.70 -3.29 9.42
C GLN A 149 -22.16 -3.73 9.55
N LYS A 150 -22.67 -3.86 10.77
CA LYS A 150 -24.02 -4.39 11.07
C LYS A 150 -25.10 -3.80 10.18
N SER A 151 -25.05 -2.49 9.90
CA SER A 151 -26.02 -1.80 9.03
C SER A 151 -26.02 -2.24 7.56
N LYS A 152 -25.03 -3.05 7.15
CA LYS A 152 -24.87 -3.53 5.77
C LYS A 152 -25.12 -5.04 5.65
N LEU A 153 -25.15 -5.76 6.77
CA LEU A 153 -25.20 -7.22 6.79
C LEU A 153 -26.45 -7.80 6.13
N GLU A 154 -27.59 -7.17 6.29
CA GLU A 154 -28.84 -7.61 5.66
C GLU A 154 -28.75 -7.74 4.13
N LYS A 155 -27.85 -6.94 3.51
CA LYS A 155 -27.67 -6.95 2.04
C LYS A 155 -26.66 -7.99 1.54
N ILE A 156 -25.84 -8.53 2.43
CA ILE A 156 -24.71 -9.39 2.05
C ILE A 156 -24.77 -10.80 2.63
N LEU A 157 -25.57 -11.01 3.69
CA LEU A 157 -25.78 -12.30 4.32
C LEU A 157 -27.06 -12.97 3.85
N GLU A 158 -27.06 -14.29 3.80
CA GLU A 158 -28.23 -15.11 3.51
C GLU A 158 -29.21 -15.11 4.68
N SER A 159 -28.70 -15.11 5.90
CA SER A 159 -29.48 -15.03 7.13
C SER A 159 -28.98 -13.86 7.99
N PHE A 160 -29.86 -12.91 8.24
CA PHE A 160 -29.58 -11.75 9.08
C PHE A 160 -30.59 -11.64 10.21
N ASP A 161 -30.10 -11.54 11.44
CA ASP A 161 -30.91 -11.26 12.63
C ASP A 161 -30.54 -9.90 13.21
N PRO A 162 -31.45 -8.91 13.24
CA PRO A 162 -31.17 -7.58 13.77
C PRO A 162 -30.89 -7.57 15.29
N LEU A 163 -31.27 -8.62 16.02
CA LEU A 163 -31.04 -8.75 17.47
C LEU A 163 -29.60 -9.20 17.77
N LEU A 164 -28.93 -9.87 16.83
CA LEU A 164 -27.57 -10.34 16.97
C LEU A 164 -26.54 -9.23 16.68
N SER A 165 -25.34 -9.36 17.26
CA SER A 165 -24.19 -8.52 16.95
C SER A 165 -23.67 -8.77 15.53
N GLU A 166 -22.79 -7.89 15.02
CA GLU A 166 -22.06 -8.10 13.76
C GLU A 166 -21.36 -9.46 13.75
N THR A 167 -20.58 -9.74 14.79
CA THR A 167 -19.81 -11.00 14.92
C THR A 167 -20.73 -12.23 14.88
N GLN A 168 -21.80 -12.24 15.66
CA GLN A 168 -22.73 -13.35 15.70
C GLN A 168 -23.42 -13.62 14.35
N ASN A 169 -23.85 -12.56 13.65
CA ASN A 169 -24.42 -12.69 12.31
C ASN A 169 -23.41 -13.26 11.31
N MET A 170 -22.16 -12.79 11.34
CA MET A 170 -21.10 -13.26 10.43
C MET A 170 -20.76 -14.73 10.70
N GLU A 171 -20.57 -15.10 11.96
CA GLU A 171 -20.28 -16.48 12.37
C GLU A 171 -21.41 -17.44 12.03
N LEU A 172 -22.68 -17.04 12.24
CA LEU A 172 -23.86 -17.83 11.87
C LEU A 172 -23.94 -18.13 10.37
N ASN A 173 -23.38 -17.24 9.53
CA ASN A 173 -23.30 -17.42 8.09
C ASN A 173 -21.97 -18.06 7.63
N GLY A 174 -21.21 -18.66 8.56
CA GLY A 174 -19.98 -19.42 8.26
C GLY A 174 -18.74 -18.56 7.96
N TYR A 175 -18.74 -17.27 8.36
CA TYR A 175 -17.57 -16.39 8.23
C TYR A 175 -16.70 -16.49 9.48
N VAL A 176 -15.39 -16.48 9.25
CA VAL A 176 -14.35 -16.41 10.28
C VAL A 176 -13.48 -15.17 10.09
N LYS A 177 -12.91 -14.65 11.17
CA LYS A 177 -11.98 -13.53 11.10
C LYS A 177 -10.59 -14.00 10.67
N ILE A 178 -10.04 -13.37 9.64
CA ILE A 178 -8.65 -13.50 9.25
C ILE A 178 -7.95 -12.19 9.61
N TYR A 179 -6.93 -12.28 10.47
CA TYR A 179 -6.19 -11.12 10.95
C TYR A 179 -5.01 -10.81 10.04
N ASP A 180 -4.76 -9.52 9.82
CA ASP A 180 -3.53 -9.03 9.19
C ASP A 180 -2.37 -8.95 10.20
N SER A 181 -1.19 -8.54 9.72
CA SER A 181 0.02 -8.39 10.56
C SER A 181 0.14 -6.97 11.17
N GLY A 182 -0.88 -6.14 10.98
CA GLY A 182 -0.83 -4.73 11.36
C GLY A 182 -0.05 -3.87 10.35
N THR A 183 0.14 -2.62 10.73
CA THR A 183 0.79 -1.60 9.89
C THR A 183 1.88 -0.91 10.67
N LEU A 184 3.09 -0.89 10.13
CA LEU A 184 4.21 -0.12 10.69
C LEU A 184 4.06 1.35 10.29
N LYS A 185 4.01 2.24 11.27
CA LYS A 185 4.04 3.69 11.06
C LYS A 185 5.46 4.20 11.17
N VAL A 186 5.88 4.97 10.18
CA VAL A 186 7.21 5.56 10.09
C VAL A 186 7.13 7.06 9.80
N GLU A 187 8.16 7.81 10.22
CA GLU A 187 8.31 9.23 9.93
C GLU A 187 9.67 9.54 9.32
N TYR A 188 9.69 10.57 8.48
CA TYR A 188 10.91 11.09 7.87
C TYR A 188 10.98 12.60 8.04
N HIS A 189 12.10 13.07 8.58
CA HIS A 189 12.50 14.47 8.69
C HIS A 189 13.93 14.61 8.20
N LYS A 190 14.22 15.70 7.51
CA LYS A 190 15.58 16.07 7.07
C LYS A 190 16.43 16.55 8.22
#